data_ab2accfe6e183f780ef8bbe7f7f6fab3
#
_entry.id   ab2accfe6e183f780ef8bbe7f7f6fab3
#
_cell.length_a   1.000
_cell.length_b   1.000
_cell.length_c   1.000
_cell.angle_alpha   90.00
_cell.angle_beta   90.00
_cell.angle_gamma   90.00
#
_symmetry.space_group_name_H-M   'P 1'
#
loop_
_entity.id
_entity.type
_entity.pdbx_description
1 polymer ?
#
loop_
_entity_poly.entity_id
_entity_poly.type
_entity_poly.pdbx_seq_one_letter_code
_entity_poly.pdbx_strand_id
1 'polypeptide(L)'
;MIEDERAMWDREAETFDEAPDHGLRDPVVRRAWADLLLPAIGSPGRRIADLGCGTGTLSTLLAAEGQHLVHGVDFSPEMIRLAREKAANITPRPVFSVADASEPPLPLASFDVVLSRHVLWAMPDPSVALQRWIELLAPGGMLVLIEGKWSNGAGLEAARCAQLVGAHRADVQLQMLDDEVYWGGRTNDERYLILSTS
;
A
#
# COMPACT_ATOMS: atom_id res chain seq x y z
N MET A 1 -8.29 21.98 -1.70
CA MET A 1 -7.86 20.84 -0.85
C MET A 1 -7.31 19.70 -1.71
N ILE A 2 -8.11 18.91 -2.41
CA ILE A 2 -7.60 17.77 -3.23
C ILE A 2 -6.60 18.22 -4.31
N GLU A 3 -6.83 19.36 -4.97
CA GLU A 3 -5.89 19.89 -5.96
C GLU A 3 -4.57 20.36 -5.35
N ASP A 4 -4.59 20.92 -4.16
CA ASP A 4 -3.39 21.37 -3.44
C ASP A 4 -2.56 20.16 -2.96
N GLU A 5 -3.23 19.11 -2.47
CA GLU A 5 -2.59 17.86 -2.05
C GLU A 5 -1.97 17.12 -3.26
N ARG A 6 -2.71 17.04 -4.37
CA ARG A 6 -2.18 16.47 -5.62
C ARG A 6 -0.93 17.20 -6.08
N ALA A 7 -0.98 18.54 -6.13
CA ALA A 7 0.17 19.35 -6.54
C ALA A 7 1.38 19.20 -5.58
N MET A 8 1.13 18.94 -4.30
CA MET A 8 2.19 18.60 -3.34
C MET A 8 2.85 17.27 -3.70
N TRP A 9 2.07 16.21 -3.88
CA TRP A 9 2.60 14.88 -4.21
C TRP A 9 3.25 14.82 -5.60
N ASP A 10 2.76 15.61 -6.57
CA ASP A 10 3.43 15.76 -7.87
C ASP A 10 4.84 16.35 -7.72
N ARG A 11 5.03 17.30 -6.81
CA ARG A 11 6.37 17.87 -6.54
C ARG A 11 7.28 16.90 -5.77
N GLU A 12 6.72 16.13 -4.85
CA GLU A 12 7.48 15.15 -4.05
C GLU A 12 7.88 13.90 -4.85
N ALA A 13 7.22 13.63 -5.98
CA ALA A 13 7.38 12.39 -6.72
C ALA A 13 8.83 12.10 -7.14
N GLU A 14 9.59 13.11 -7.61
CA GLU A 14 10.97 12.94 -8.08
C GLU A 14 11.94 12.49 -6.98
N THR A 15 11.71 12.91 -5.74
CA THR A 15 12.55 12.57 -4.58
C THR A 15 11.94 11.48 -3.69
N PHE A 16 10.71 11.08 -3.95
CA PHE A 16 9.96 10.15 -3.10
C PHE A 16 10.71 8.84 -2.82
N ASP A 17 11.38 8.29 -3.84
CA ASP A 17 12.16 7.06 -3.75
C ASP A 17 13.52 7.23 -3.04
N GLU A 18 13.90 8.42 -2.60
CA GLU A 18 15.15 8.62 -1.86
C GLU A 18 15.04 8.11 -0.42
N ALA A 19 13.84 8.13 0.15
CA ALA A 19 13.58 7.50 1.44
C ALA A 19 13.73 5.97 1.32
N PRO A 20 14.49 5.33 2.23
CA PRO A 20 14.81 3.90 2.14
C PRO A 20 13.59 2.98 2.04
N ASP A 21 12.55 3.28 2.82
CA ASP A 21 11.29 2.52 2.86
C ASP A 21 10.36 2.82 1.68
N HIS A 22 10.50 3.97 1.02
CA HIS A 22 9.71 4.30 -0.16
C HIS A 22 10.29 3.69 -1.44
N GLY A 23 11.57 3.93 -1.71
CA GLY A 23 12.22 3.49 -2.95
C GLY A 23 12.66 2.03 -2.94
N LEU A 24 12.89 1.46 -1.76
CA LEU A 24 13.46 0.12 -1.56
C LEU A 24 14.72 -0.12 -2.42
N ARG A 25 15.56 0.93 -2.51
CA ARG A 25 16.82 0.88 -3.28
C ARG A 25 17.90 0.09 -2.54
N ASP A 26 17.87 0.10 -1.21
CA ASP A 26 18.73 -0.75 -0.38
C ASP A 26 18.23 -2.20 -0.48
N PRO A 27 19.08 -3.14 -0.92
CA PRO A 27 18.69 -4.54 -1.07
C PRO A 27 18.32 -5.21 0.26
N VAL A 28 18.83 -4.74 1.39
CA VAL A 28 18.49 -5.27 2.72
C VAL A 28 17.05 -4.87 3.08
N VAL A 29 16.73 -3.59 2.93
CA VAL A 29 15.36 -3.07 3.15
C VAL A 29 14.38 -3.74 2.20
N ARG A 30 14.73 -3.80 0.90
CA ARG A 30 13.91 -4.47 -0.12
C ARG A 30 13.64 -5.93 0.23
N ARG A 31 14.67 -6.65 0.68
CA ARG A 31 14.54 -8.05 1.06
C ARG A 31 13.63 -8.23 2.27
N ALA A 32 13.75 -7.36 3.29
CA ALA A 32 12.88 -7.39 4.45
C ALA A 32 11.39 -7.23 4.06
N TRP A 33 11.07 -6.28 3.17
CA TRP A 33 9.72 -6.10 2.65
C TRP A 33 9.24 -7.31 1.83
N ALA A 34 10.10 -7.91 1.02
CA ALA A 34 9.75 -9.12 0.27
C ALA A 34 9.45 -10.29 1.22
N ASP A 35 10.30 -10.52 2.23
CA ASP A 35 10.14 -11.58 3.22
C ASP A 35 8.92 -11.39 4.12
N LEU A 36 8.46 -10.15 4.31
CA LEU A 36 7.23 -9.83 5.04
C LEU A 36 5.98 -10.10 4.17
N LEU A 37 5.95 -9.56 2.95
CA LEU A 37 4.73 -9.51 2.15
C LEU A 37 4.49 -10.78 1.32
N LEU A 38 5.52 -11.35 0.70
CA LEU A 38 5.33 -12.49 -0.21
C LEU A 38 4.75 -13.73 0.48
N PRO A 39 5.22 -14.15 1.68
CA PRO A 39 4.61 -15.27 2.40
C PRO A 39 3.18 -14.96 2.86
N ALA A 40 2.88 -13.72 3.26
CA ALA A 40 1.55 -13.31 3.69
C ALA A 40 0.54 -13.34 2.53
N ILE A 41 0.93 -12.84 1.36
CA ILE A 41 0.10 -12.85 0.15
C ILE A 41 -0.05 -14.27 -0.42
N GLY A 42 1.01 -15.07 -0.37
CA GLY A 42 0.98 -16.48 -0.75
C GLY A 42 1.27 -16.76 -2.23
N SER A 43 0.58 -17.74 -2.81
CA SER A 43 0.90 -18.29 -4.13
C SER A 43 0.92 -17.25 -5.25
N PRO A 44 1.81 -17.40 -6.26
CA PRO A 44 1.86 -16.53 -7.43
C PRO A 44 0.53 -16.41 -8.19
N GLY A 45 0.38 -15.33 -8.97
CA GLY A 45 -0.78 -15.12 -9.83
C GLY A 45 -1.97 -14.42 -9.14
N ARG A 46 -1.84 -14.02 -7.86
CA ARG A 46 -2.87 -13.23 -7.16
C ARG A 46 -3.09 -11.89 -7.85
N ARG A 47 -4.34 -11.46 -7.93
CA ARG A 47 -4.75 -10.13 -8.39
C ARG A 47 -4.73 -9.19 -7.20
N ILE A 48 -3.90 -8.17 -7.28
CA ILE A 48 -3.66 -7.21 -6.19
C ILE A 48 -4.08 -5.83 -6.63
N ALA A 49 -4.92 -5.14 -5.85
CA ALA A 49 -5.13 -3.70 -5.93
C ALA A 49 -4.19 -3.03 -4.93
N ASP A 50 -3.30 -2.14 -5.40
CA ASP A 50 -2.37 -1.35 -4.59
C ASP A 50 -2.87 0.09 -4.58
N LEU A 51 -3.53 0.49 -3.48
CA LEU A 51 -4.26 1.75 -3.36
C LEU A 51 -3.39 2.83 -2.70
N GLY A 52 -3.16 3.93 -3.42
CA GLY A 52 -2.14 4.92 -3.10
C GLY A 52 -0.74 4.37 -3.38
N CYS A 53 -0.55 3.80 -4.56
CA CYS A 53 0.67 3.06 -4.91
C CYS A 53 1.93 3.93 -5.02
N GLY A 54 1.80 5.26 -5.04
CA GLY A 54 2.90 6.19 -5.24
C GLY A 54 3.70 5.88 -6.51
N THR A 55 5.01 5.85 -6.41
CA THR A 55 5.92 5.48 -7.51
C THR A 55 5.93 3.97 -7.82
N GLY A 56 4.98 3.19 -7.31
CA GLY A 56 4.79 1.79 -7.64
C GLY A 56 5.84 0.83 -7.08
N THR A 57 6.53 1.19 -6.01
CA THR A 57 7.62 0.37 -5.47
C THR A 57 7.14 -0.98 -4.96
N LEU A 58 6.06 -1.04 -4.14
CA LEU A 58 5.49 -2.32 -3.71
C LEU A 58 4.84 -3.06 -4.87
N SER A 59 4.11 -2.36 -5.75
CA SER A 59 3.55 -2.96 -6.97
C SER A 59 4.59 -3.70 -7.79
N THR A 60 5.76 -3.08 -8.02
CA THR A 60 6.85 -3.70 -8.79
C THR A 60 7.54 -4.84 -8.05
N LEU A 61 7.71 -4.74 -6.73
CA LEU A 61 8.25 -5.82 -5.91
C LEU A 61 7.35 -7.06 -5.98
N LEU A 62 6.04 -6.87 -5.74
CA LEU A 62 5.06 -7.97 -5.74
C LEU A 62 4.91 -8.63 -7.11
N ALA A 63 4.99 -7.84 -8.19
CA ALA A 63 4.96 -8.38 -9.54
C ALA A 63 6.26 -9.13 -9.90
N ALA A 64 7.42 -8.53 -9.63
CA ALA A 64 8.71 -9.10 -10.04
C ALA A 64 9.07 -10.37 -9.24
N GLU A 65 8.93 -10.32 -7.91
CA GLU A 65 9.37 -11.38 -7.01
C GLU A 65 8.25 -12.35 -6.64
N GLY A 66 7.01 -11.85 -6.52
CA GLY A 66 5.83 -12.66 -6.20
C GLY A 66 5.08 -13.20 -7.41
N GLN A 67 5.40 -12.72 -8.63
CA GLN A 67 4.69 -13.07 -9.87
C GLN A 67 3.19 -12.79 -9.77
N HIS A 68 2.80 -11.70 -9.08
CA HIS A 68 1.41 -11.28 -8.89
C HIS A 68 0.96 -10.31 -9.99
N LEU A 69 -0.35 -10.25 -10.24
CA LEU A 69 -0.99 -9.33 -11.17
C LEU A 69 -1.43 -8.08 -10.41
N VAL A 70 -0.67 -7.00 -10.52
CA VAL A 70 -0.89 -5.80 -9.70
C VAL A 70 -1.54 -4.68 -10.50
N HIS A 71 -2.56 -4.05 -9.92
CA HIS A 71 -3.14 -2.80 -10.40
C HIS A 71 -2.94 -1.72 -9.33
N GLY A 72 -2.03 -0.80 -9.59
CA GLY A 72 -1.76 0.35 -8.73
C GLY A 72 -2.65 1.54 -9.07
N VAL A 73 -3.16 2.21 -8.04
CA VAL A 73 -3.95 3.43 -8.15
C VAL A 73 -3.29 4.52 -7.32
N ASP A 74 -3.08 5.68 -7.91
CA ASP A 74 -2.63 6.89 -7.20
C ASP A 74 -3.26 8.13 -7.84
N PHE A 75 -3.51 9.17 -7.07
CA PHE A 75 -4.14 10.37 -7.58
C PHE A 75 -3.14 11.37 -8.22
N SER A 76 -1.83 11.20 -7.97
CA SER A 76 -0.76 11.98 -8.58
C SER A 76 -0.37 11.44 -9.96
N PRO A 77 -0.54 12.21 -11.04
CA PRO A 77 -0.04 11.85 -12.36
C PRO A 77 1.47 11.60 -12.41
N GLU A 78 2.26 12.36 -11.63
CA GLU A 78 3.71 12.21 -11.60
C GLU A 78 4.14 10.92 -10.89
N MET A 79 3.50 10.57 -9.79
CA MET A 79 3.70 9.25 -9.14
C MET A 79 3.44 8.11 -10.14
N ILE A 80 2.31 8.17 -10.85
CA ILE A 80 1.94 7.14 -11.84
C ILE A 80 2.90 7.12 -13.04
N ARG A 81 3.42 8.27 -13.48
CA ARG A 81 4.45 8.33 -14.52
C ARG A 81 5.69 7.54 -14.11
N LEU A 82 6.21 7.82 -12.91
CA LEU A 82 7.38 7.13 -12.35
C LEU A 82 7.11 5.64 -12.10
N ALA A 83 5.92 5.28 -11.61
CA ALA A 83 5.52 3.89 -11.43
C ALA A 83 5.55 3.10 -12.75
N ARG A 84 5.05 3.69 -13.84
CA ARG A 84 5.08 3.07 -15.18
C ARG A 84 6.50 2.92 -15.71
N GLU A 85 7.37 3.91 -15.50
CA GLU A 85 8.79 3.83 -15.86
C GLU A 85 9.51 2.73 -15.08
N LYS A 86 9.31 2.67 -13.76
CA LYS A 86 9.87 1.63 -12.88
C LYS A 86 9.44 0.23 -13.31
N ALA A 87 8.20 0.07 -13.74
CA ALA A 87 7.63 -1.22 -14.17
C ALA A 87 7.91 -1.60 -15.63
N ALA A 88 8.64 -0.77 -16.41
CA ALA A 88 8.79 -0.96 -17.85
C ALA A 88 9.31 -2.34 -18.25
N ASN A 89 10.19 -2.93 -17.46
CA ASN A 89 10.85 -4.22 -17.72
C ASN A 89 10.41 -5.33 -16.74
N ILE A 90 9.31 -5.11 -16.00
CA ILE A 90 8.79 -6.11 -15.04
C ILE A 90 7.84 -7.07 -15.75
N THR A 91 7.90 -8.34 -15.37
CA THR A 91 6.97 -9.38 -15.86
C THR A 91 6.53 -10.27 -14.69
N PRO A 92 5.21 -10.43 -14.43
CA PRO A 92 4.11 -9.75 -15.12
C PRO A 92 4.16 -8.23 -14.89
N ARG A 93 3.75 -7.47 -15.89
CA ARG A 93 3.82 -6.01 -15.81
C ARG A 93 2.66 -5.43 -15.00
N PRO A 94 2.91 -4.67 -13.92
CA PRO A 94 1.86 -3.95 -13.22
C PRO A 94 1.14 -2.94 -14.11
N VAL A 95 -0.15 -2.77 -13.87
CA VAL A 95 -0.98 -1.73 -14.49
C VAL A 95 -1.15 -0.57 -13.50
N PHE A 96 -1.14 0.67 -13.99
CA PHE A 96 -1.28 1.85 -13.13
C PHE A 96 -2.32 2.84 -13.67
N SER A 97 -3.16 3.35 -12.79
CA SER A 97 -4.22 4.31 -13.08
C SER A 97 -4.11 5.56 -12.21
N VAL A 98 -4.28 6.74 -12.83
CA VAL A 98 -4.45 7.99 -12.07
C VAL A 98 -5.90 8.06 -11.60
N ALA A 99 -6.14 7.90 -10.30
CA ALA A 99 -7.47 7.99 -9.70
C ALA A 99 -7.38 8.19 -8.18
N ASP A 100 -8.48 8.64 -7.59
CA ASP A 100 -8.62 8.80 -6.14
C ASP A 100 -8.74 7.43 -5.46
N ALA A 101 -7.83 7.14 -4.52
CA ALA A 101 -7.87 5.91 -3.75
C ALA A 101 -9.05 5.84 -2.77
N SER A 102 -9.69 6.97 -2.42
CA SER A 102 -10.91 6.95 -1.60
C SER A 102 -12.10 6.33 -2.33
N GLU A 103 -12.09 6.39 -3.67
CA GLU A 103 -13.13 5.86 -4.55
C GLU A 103 -12.51 5.24 -5.81
N PRO A 104 -11.72 4.15 -5.66
CA PRO A 104 -10.95 3.61 -6.76
C PRO A 104 -11.87 3.05 -7.85
N PRO A 105 -11.67 3.42 -9.14
CA PRO A 105 -12.50 2.97 -10.25
C PRO A 105 -12.13 1.55 -10.69
N LEU A 106 -12.13 0.62 -9.73
CA LEU A 106 -11.76 -0.78 -9.91
C LEU A 106 -12.99 -1.68 -9.80
N PRO A 107 -13.00 -2.84 -10.48
CA PRO A 107 -14.14 -3.75 -10.42
C PRO A 107 -14.30 -4.37 -9.04
N LEU A 108 -15.54 -4.39 -8.52
CA LEU A 108 -15.88 -4.99 -7.25
C LEU A 108 -15.67 -6.52 -7.27
N ALA A 109 -15.43 -7.11 -6.11
CA ALA A 109 -15.25 -8.55 -5.89
C ALA A 109 -14.24 -9.20 -6.86
N SER A 110 -13.17 -8.47 -7.24
CA SER A 110 -12.28 -8.87 -8.33
C SER A 110 -10.82 -9.07 -7.91
N PHE A 111 -10.45 -8.69 -6.70
CA PHE A 111 -9.08 -8.76 -6.23
C PHE A 111 -8.91 -9.79 -5.12
N ASP A 112 -7.85 -10.58 -5.20
CA ASP A 112 -7.49 -11.53 -4.17
C ASP A 112 -6.82 -10.84 -2.97
N VAL A 113 -6.24 -9.66 -3.21
CA VAL A 113 -5.60 -8.81 -2.20
C VAL A 113 -5.92 -7.34 -2.49
N VAL A 114 -6.25 -6.59 -1.46
CA VAL A 114 -6.20 -5.12 -1.46
C VAL A 114 -5.08 -4.70 -0.52
N LEU A 115 -4.10 -4.00 -1.07
CA LEU A 115 -2.93 -3.49 -0.37
C LEU A 115 -3.02 -1.97 -0.30
N SER A 116 -2.62 -1.40 0.82
CA SER A 116 -2.37 0.03 0.94
C SER A 116 -1.25 0.29 1.95
N ARG A 117 -0.39 1.28 1.65
CA ARG A 117 0.70 1.67 2.54
C ARG A 117 0.71 3.18 2.76
N HIS A 118 0.48 3.60 4.01
CA HIS A 118 0.53 4.98 4.47
C HIS A 118 -0.50 5.91 3.78
N VAL A 119 -1.71 5.39 3.51
CA VAL A 119 -2.75 6.10 2.75
C VAL A 119 -4.06 6.22 3.51
N LEU A 120 -4.48 5.19 4.25
CA LEU A 120 -5.78 5.16 4.91
C LEU A 120 -5.95 6.34 5.89
N TRP A 121 -4.88 6.71 6.60
CA TRP A 121 -4.88 7.84 7.53
C TRP A 121 -5.19 9.18 6.86
N ALA A 122 -4.84 9.34 5.58
CA ALA A 122 -5.01 10.57 4.81
C ALA A 122 -6.38 10.66 4.12
N MET A 123 -7.19 9.60 4.18
CA MET A 123 -8.52 9.59 3.58
C MET A 123 -9.45 10.57 4.29
N PRO A 124 -10.32 11.29 3.56
CA PRO A 124 -11.31 12.21 4.17
C PRO A 124 -12.19 11.52 5.21
N ASP A 125 -12.59 10.29 4.95
CA ASP A 125 -13.23 9.37 5.89
C ASP A 125 -12.61 7.98 5.76
N PRO A 126 -11.69 7.59 6.66
CA PRO A 126 -11.03 6.29 6.63
C PRO A 126 -11.98 5.09 6.71
N SER A 127 -13.13 5.23 7.39
CA SER A 127 -14.09 4.15 7.51
C SER A 127 -14.83 3.91 6.18
N VAL A 128 -15.22 4.97 5.51
CA VAL A 128 -15.88 4.90 4.20
C VAL A 128 -14.91 4.38 3.13
N ALA A 129 -13.69 4.88 3.12
CA ALA A 129 -12.65 4.40 2.18
C ALA A 129 -12.38 2.91 2.40
N LEU A 130 -12.21 2.49 3.65
CA LEU A 130 -11.97 1.09 4.00
C LEU A 130 -13.12 0.17 3.56
N GLN A 131 -14.37 0.60 3.73
CA GLN A 131 -15.52 -0.17 3.26
C GLN A 131 -15.45 -0.39 1.74
N ARG A 132 -15.16 0.65 0.97
CA ARG A 132 -15.01 0.57 -0.50
C ARG A 132 -13.83 -0.33 -0.91
N TRP A 133 -12.73 -0.28 -0.18
CA TRP A 133 -11.58 -1.14 -0.41
C TRP A 133 -11.92 -2.62 -0.19
N ILE A 134 -12.69 -2.91 0.86
CA ILE A 134 -13.17 -4.27 1.14
C ILE A 134 -14.11 -4.79 0.05
N GLU A 135 -14.95 -3.93 -0.53
CA GLU A 135 -15.84 -4.29 -1.64
C GLU A 135 -15.10 -4.71 -2.92
N LEU A 136 -13.83 -4.32 -3.08
CA LEU A 136 -12.98 -4.79 -4.18
C LEU A 136 -12.54 -6.26 -4.01
N LEU A 137 -12.53 -6.77 -2.79
CA LEU A 137 -12.05 -8.11 -2.49
C LEU A 137 -12.99 -9.17 -3.03
N ALA A 138 -12.43 -10.14 -3.73
CA ALA A 138 -13.11 -11.39 -4.07
C ALA A 138 -13.46 -12.18 -2.78
N PRO A 139 -14.41 -13.10 -2.81
CA PRO A 139 -14.69 -13.97 -1.68
C PRO A 139 -13.42 -14.67 -1.16
N GLY A 140 -13.13 -14.54 0.14
CA GLY A 140 -11.90 -15.02 0.75
C GLY A 140 -10.65 -14.19 0.45
N GLY A 141 -10.82 -13.01 -0.13
CA GLY A 141 -9.73 -12.07 -0.38
C GLY A 141 -9.20 -11.43 0.90
N MET A 142 -7.94 -10.98 0.85
CA MET A 142 -7.19 -10.44 1.98
C MET A 142 -7.00 -8.93 1.87
N LEU A 143 -7.21 -8.24 2.98
CA LEU A 143 -6.81 -6.85 3.17
C LEU A 143 -5.42 -6.80 3.80
N VAL A 144 -4.53 -5.99 3.26
CA VAL A 144 -3.17 -5.75 3.74
C VAL A 144 -2.99 -4.24 3.92
N LEU A 145 -2.88 -3.79 5.16
CA LEU A 145 -2.65 -2.38 5.47
C LEU A 145 -1.30 -2.22 6.18
N ILE A 146 -0.46 -1.35 5.64
CA ILE A 146 0.77 -0.91 6.29
C ILE A 146 0.56 0.55 6.65
N GLU A 147 0.51 0.83 7.94
CA GLU A 147 0.18 2.17 8.44
C GLU A 147 1.10 2.56 9.60
N GLY A 148 0.93 3.78 10.08
CA GLY A 148 1.70 4.25 11.22
C GLY A 148 1.10 5.49 11.87
N LYS A 149 1.66 5.81 13.03
CA LYS A 149 1.49 7.07 13.73
C LYS A 149 2.83 7.77 13.80
N TRP A 150 2.96 8.86 13.09
CA TRP A 150 4.22 9.60 12.98
C TRP A 150 4.43 10.55 14.15
N SER A 151 5.67 10.81 14.49
CA SER A 151 6.09 11.68 15.59
C SER A 151 5.61 13.14 15.42
N ASN A 152 5.28 13.57 14.19
CA ASN A 152 4.67 14.87 13.90
C ASN A 152 3.16 14.93 14.19
N GLY A 153 2.56 13.82 14.65
CA GLY A 153 1.15 13.71 15.00
C GLY A 153 0.23 13.25 13.87
N ALA A 154 0.73 13.09 12.64
CA ALA A 154 -0.04 12.52 11.54
C ALA A 154 -0.17 10.99 11.67
N GLY A 155 -1.04 10.38 10.86
CA GLY A 155 -1.22 8.94 10.82
C GLY A 155 -2.32 8.40 11.74
N LEU A 156 -2.48 7.08 11.76
CA LEU A 156 -3.41 6.33 12.59
C LEU A 156 -2.65 5.50 13.62
N GLU A 157 -3.13 5.47 14.86
CA GLU A 157 -2.66 4.54 15.87
C GLU A 157 -3.07 3.11 15.53
N ALA A 158 -2.21 2.12 15.82
CA ALA A 158 -2.44 0.70 15.51
C ALA A 158 -3.77 0.19 16.05
N ALA A 159 -4.08 0.50 17.32
CA ALA A 159 -5.33 0.11 17.94
C ALA A 159 -6.55 0.72 17.23
N ARG A 160 -6.46 1.97 16.78
CA ARG A 160 -7.54 2.64 16.06
C ARG A 160 -7.75 2.04 14.67
N CYS A 161 -6.67 1.76 13.96
CA CYS A 161 -6.75 1.12 12.64
C CYS A 161 -7.33 -0.31 12.76
N ALA A 162 -6.87 -1.10 13.72
CA ALA A 162 -7.41 -2.44 13.98
C ALA A 162 -8.91 -2.40 14.33
N GLN A 163 -9.36 -1.40 15.10
CA GLN A 163 -10.76 -1.19 15.40
C GLN A 163 -11.59 -0.86 14.15
N LEU A 164 -11.07 -0.01 13.26
CA LEU A 164 -11.73 0.33 12.00
C LEU A 164 -11.89 -0.92 11.12
N VAL A 165 -10.83 -1.72 10.98
CA VAL A 165 -10.89 -2.98 10.21
C VAL A 165 -11.88 -3.95 10.86
N GLY A 166 -11.82 -4.12 12.18
CA GLY A 166 -12.70 -5.02 12.95
C GLY A 166 -14.19 -4.66 12.90
N ALA A 167 -14.53 -3.42 12.52
CA ALA A 167 -15.93 -3.03 12.28
C ALA A 167 -16.51 -3.65 11.01
N HIS A 168 -15.66 -4.09 10.07
CA HIS A 168 -16.04 -4.63 8.77
C HIS A 168 -15.61 -6.09 8.54
N ARG A 169 -14.64 -6.58 9.30
CA ARG A 169 -13.99 -7.88 9.09
C ARG A 169 -13.77 -8.59 10.43
N ALA A 170 -14.03 -9.89 10.47
CA ALA A 170 -13.97 -10.67 11.72
C ALA A 170 -12.54 -11.07 12.13
N ASP A 171 -11.66 -11.31 11.16
CA ASP A 171 -10.27 -11.69 11.42
C ASP A 171 -9.34 -10.49 11.18
N VAL A 172 -8.71 -10.01 12.25
CA VAL A 172 -7.78 -8.88 12.23
C VAL A 172 -6.50 -9.27 12.94
N GLN A 173 -5.43 -9.40 12.18
CA GLN A 173 -4.09 -9.68 12.70
C GLN A 173 -3.27 -8.40 12.65
N LEU A 174 -2.80 -7.94 13.80
CA LEU A 174 -1.95 -6.77 13.96
C LEU A 174 -0.52 -7.21 14.27
N GLN A 175 0.44 -6.73 13.50
CA GLN A 175 1.87 -6.93 13.72
C GLN A 175 2.58 -5.57 13.79
N MET A 176 3.30 -5.30 14.88
CA MET A 176 4.16 -4.12 14.95
C MET A 176 5.41 -4.33 14.07
N LEU A 177 5.82 -3.28 13.38
CA LEU A 177 6.98 -3.26 12.49
C LEU A 177 8.11 -2.40 13.11
N ASP A 178 8.55 -2.80 14.31
CA ASP A 178 9.52 -2.05 15.11
C ASP A 178 10.97 -2.26 14.65
N ASP A 179 11.23 -3.27 13.79
CA ASP A 179 12.57 -3.54 13.29
C ASP A 179 12.99 -2.45 12.28
N GLU A 180 14.13 -1.82 12.57
CA GLU A 180 14.72 -0.76 11.74
C GLU A 180 15.06 -1.22 10.32
N VAL A 181 15.11 -2.52 10.07
CA VAL A 181 15.37 -3.10 8.74
C VAL A 181 14.30 -2.70 7.71
N TYR A 182 13.05 -2.52 8.14
CA TYR A 182 11.97 -2.10 7.23
C TYR A 182 12.09 -0.64 6.80
N TRP A 183 12.72 0.20 7.62
CA TRP A 183 12.74 1.65 7.47
C TRP A 183 14.09 2.22 7.04
N GLY A 184 15.11 1.35 6.93
CA GLY A 184 16.49 1.74 6.62
C GLY A 184 17.18 2.48 7.76
N GLY A 185 16.65 2.36 8.98
CA GLY A 185 17.18 2.98 10.19
C GLY A 185 16.14 3.11 11.29
N ARG A 186 16.56 3.64 12.43
CA ARG A 186 15.68 3.83 13.59
C ARG A 186 14.60 4.86 13.32
N THR A 187 13.39 4.55 13.73
CA THR A 187 12.27 5.48 13.80
C THR A 187 11.65 5.47 15.20
N ASN A 188 11.10 6.62 15.62
CA ASN A 188 10.30 6.74 16.83
C ASN A 188 8.80 6.70 16.52
N ASP A 189 8.46 6.48 15.25
CA ASP A 189 7.08 6.39 14.81
C ASP A 189 6.52 5.01 15.15
N GLU A 190 5.25 4.94 15.48
CA GLU A 190 4.53 3.68 15.52
C GLU A 190 4.33 3.20 14.08
N ARG A 191 4.73 1.97 13.79
CA ARG A 191 4.60 1.36 12.45
C ARG A 191 4.05 -0.06 12.59
N TYR A 192 3.10 -0.42 11.74
CA TYR A 192 2.43 -1.71 11.86
C TYR A 192 1.86 -2.21 10.52
N LEU A 193 1.62 -3.51 10.50
CA LEU A 193 0.92 -4.23 9.45
C LEU A 193 -0.40 -4.77 10.01
N ILE A 194 -1.48 -4.63 9.27
CA ILE A 194 -2.73 -5.34 9.51
C ILE A 194 -2.99 -6.29 8.33
N LEU A 195 -3.26 -7.54 8.66
CA LEU A 195 -3.77 -8.56 7.75
C LEU A 195 -5.19 -8.93 8.18
N SER A 196 -6.09 -9.06 7.19
CA SER A 196 -7.45 -9.52 7.46
C SER A 196 -7.98 -10.33 6.28
N THR A 197 -8.46 -11.56 6.54
CA THR A 197 -8.87 -12.54 5.53
C THR A 197 -10.39 -12.78 5.47
N SER A 198 -11.19 -12.20 6.36
CA SER A 198 -12.65 -12.39 6.39
C SER A 198 -13.39 -11.23 7.05
#